data_9dbeecfc55d88e088eab7b273bcc0a95
#
_entry.id   9dbeecfc55d88e088eab7b273bcc0a95
#
_cell.length_a   1.000
_cell.length_b   1.000
_cell.length_c   1.000
_cell.angle_alpha   90.00
_cell.angle_beta   90.00
_cell.angle_gamma   90.00
#
_symmetry.space_group_name_H-M   'P 1'
#
loop_
_entity.id
_entity.type
_entity.pdbx_description
1 polymer ?
#
loop_
_entity_poly.entity_id
_entity_poly.type
_entity_poly.pdbx_seq_one_letter_code
_entity_poly.pdbx_strand_id
1 'polypeptide(L)'
;MPPVSWMGDPGTQDNKPSTHSLHLLSVSMATDCLRDCKAWDDAGLSLSTTSNEACKLYDASLIQYATWTNDATLGGIEGCISRIKAADPNFVMGHVLHNGLELIGTGRSALIDKDLASSLTIMSELSKSQTLTDREKLHVAAIQTFAKGNLPKTTDLWEAILLTHPTDLLAIKFVHDTYFYLGYRTQMRDSVARVLPYWTPKDPLCSYIRGMHSFGLLETNFYDEALKVASEALAVNQKDSWSVHTIAHVHEMKADVENGLSFMQKTERNWNGSDMLACHVYWHWALYLIEKGEYEAALTLYDKHIAPSCLTSESMLDIVDNTSMLYRLQMEGVDVGDRWNKILNITKKHTNDHVLIFNDLHFLMSSLGSKDHGMTNQLMESLQEVAKSPGENHQHVLTNRLGFPLCQALIEFDAGNYDKVVDLLHPIRYQIPDIGGSHAQRDIFNQLLIHAALNSKSKPHRNLARCLLIERDILRPNSPLTERLMRKTTAVHNLA
;
A
#
# COMPACT_ATOMS: atom_id res chain seq x y z
N MET A 1 -44.62 52.81 -11.10
CA MET A 1 -44.13 54.20 -11.32
C MET A 1 -42.65 54.21 -11.16
N PRO A 2 -41.89 54.74 -12.07
CA PRO A 2 -40.46 54.64 -12.21
C PRO A 2 -39.72 55.88 -11.62
N PRO A 3 -38.54 56.18 -12.03
CA PRO A 3 -37.27 56.04 -11.29
C PRO A 3 -36.67 57.43 -11.01
N VAL A 4 -35.57 57.49 -10.28
CA VAL A 4 -34.69 58.68 -10.35
C VAL A 4 -33.24 58.23 -10.39
N SER A 5 -32.64 58.54 -11.53
CA SER A 5 -31.20 58.61 -11.77
C SER A 5 -30.57 59.86 -11.17
N TRP A 6 -29.30 59.80 -10.75
CA TRP A 6 -28.38 60.93 -10.98
C TRP A 6 -26.93 60.44 -11.13
N MET A 7 -26.34 60.92 -12.19
CA MET A 7 -24.96 60.76 -12.63
C MET A 7 -24.00 61.57 -11.76
N GLY A 8 -22.77 61.19 -11.78
CA GLY A 8 -21.64 62.01 -11.38
C GLY A 8 -20.33 61.24 -11.27
N ASP A 9 -19.59 61.09 -12.38
CA ASP A 9 -18.17 60.86 -12.50
C ASP A 9 -17.44 62.20 -12.47
N PRO A 10 -16.12 62.35 -12.21
CA PRO A 10 -15.03 61.41 -12.41
C PRO A 10 -13.86 61.54 -11.38
N GLY A 11 -13.00 60.57 -11.43
CA GLY A 11 -11.62 60.93 -11.17
C GLY A 11 -10.77 60.00 -10.30
N THR A 12 -9.94 59.25 -10.99
CA THR A 12 -8.55 58.94 -10.73
C THR A 12 -8.16 57.77 -9.81
N GLN A 13 -7.41 57.01 -10.46
CA GLN A 13 -6.27 56.15 -10.07
C GLN A 13 -6.54 54.64 -9.96
N ASP A 14 -6.17 54.04 -11.09
CA ASP A 14 -5.75 52.66 -11.22
C ASP A 14 -4.78 52.25 -10.07
N ASN A 15 -5.22 51.31 -9.28
CA ASN A 15 -4.31 50.37 -8.59
C ASN A 15 -4.84 48.96 -8.84
N LYS A 16 -4.42 48.39 -9.97
CA LYS A 16 -4.47 46.95 -10.19
C LYS A 16 -3.50 46.30 -9.20
N PRO A 17 -3.94 45.35 -8.36
CA PRO A 17 -2.99 44.45 -7.74
C PRO A 17 -2.46 43.54 -8.85
N SER A 18 -1.15 43.56 -9.01
CA SER A 18 -0.38 42.71 -9.90
C SER A 18 -0.80 41.25 -9.69
N THR A 19 -1.21 40.62 -10.77
CA THR A 19 -1.29 39.17 -10.89
C THR A 19 0.13 38.63 -10.74
N HIS A 20 0.56 38.39 -9.51
CA HIS A 20 1.69 37.52 -9.27
C HIS A 20 1.25 36.10 -9.65
N SER A 21 1.76 35.72 -10.79
CA SER A 21 1.91 34.36 -11.28
C SER A 21 2.22 33.44 -10.10
N LEU A 22 1.23 32.65 -9.69
CA LEU A 22 1.44 31.45 -8.90
C LEU A 22 2.15 30.44 -9.81
N HIS A 23 3.44 30.63 -9.98
CA HIS A 23 4.30 29.58 -10.50
C HIS A 23 4.18 28.37 -9.57
N LEU A 24 3.79 27.26 -10.16
CA LEU A 24 3.94 25.90 -9.68
C LEU A 24 5.33 25.77 -8.99
N LEU A 25 5.34 25.90 -7.69
CA LEU A 25 6.41 25.36 -6.87
C LEU A 25 6.26 23.84 -6.89
N SER A 26 6.91 23.18 -7.87
CA SER A 26 7.48 21.88 -7.58
C SER A 26 8.28 22.13 -6.29
N VAL A 27 7.96 21.42 -5.22
CA VAL A 27 8.73 21.48 -3.98
C VAL A 27 10.04 20.76 -4.27
N SER A 28 10.98 21.46 -4.94
CA SER A 28 12.38 21.19 -4.76
C SER A 28 12.61 21.43 -3.27
N MET A 29 12.95 20.38 -2.52
CA MET A 29 13.34 20.54 -1.14
C MET A 29 14.59 21.42 -1.14
N ALA A 30 14.43 22.66 -0.71
CA ALA A 30 15.59 23.53 -0.53
C ALA A 30 16.50 22.81 0.46
N THR A 31 17.70 22.42 0.03
CA THR A 31 18.69 21.69 0.85
C THR A 31 19.02 22.42 2.16
N ASP A 32 18.71 23.70 2.24
CA ASP A 32 18.88 24.54 3.43
C ASP A 32 17.87 24.28 4.55
N CYS A 33 16.75 23.59 4.26
CA CYS A 33 15.72 23.22 5.25
C CYS A 33 15.89 21.80 5.83
N LEU A 34 16.84 21.00 5.29
CA LEU A 34 17.08 19.65 5.74
C LEU A 34 17.93 19.61 7.02
N ARG A 35 17.63 18.71 7.94
CA ARG A 35 18.28 18.57 9.24
C ARG A 35 19.73 18.11 9.08
N ASP A 36 20.67 18.92 9.55
CA ASP A 36 22.07 18.55 9.74
C ASP A 36 22.26 17.80 11.08
N CYS A 37 23.51 17.45 11.42
CA CYS A 37 23.81 16.72 12.67
C CYS A 37 23.25 17.45 13.90
N LYS A 38 23.43 18.78 13.96
CA LYS A 38 22.96 19.59 15.10
C LYS A 38 21.43 19.59 15.19
N ALA A 39 20.74 19.74 14.08
CA ALA A 39 19.27 19.74 14.06
C ALA A 39 18.68 18.37 14.47
N TRP A 40 19.36 17.26 14.13
CA TRP A 40 19.01 15.93 14.60
C TRP A 40 19.22 15.78 16.12
N ASP A 41 20.34 16.32 16.66
CA ASP A 41 20.61 16.32 18.10
C ASP A 41 19.58 17.17 18.85
N ASP A 42 19.28 18.37 18.35
CA ASP A 42 18.31 19.30 18.95
C ASP A 42 16.88 18.68 18.97
N ALA A 43 16.57 17.78 18.01
CA ALA A 43 15.32 17.04 17.97
C ALA A 43 15.31 15.81 18.92
N GLY A 44 16.40 15.53 19.63
CA GLY A 44 16.54 14.34 20.48
C GLY A 44 16.66 13.02 19.71
N LEU A 45 17.05 13.09 18.44
CA LEU A 45 17.18 11.96 17.51
C LEU A 45 18.59 11.86 16.96
N SER A 46 19.62 11.99 17.83
CA SER A 46 21.03 12.01 17.47
C SER A 46 21.40 10.86 16.53
N LEU A 47 22.25 11.17 15.56
CA LEU A 47 22.78 10.23 14.57
C LEU A 47 24.28 10.05 14.77
N SER A 48 24.76 8.81 14.78
CA SER A 48 26.18 8.46 14.98
C SER A 48 27.00 8.70 13.70
N THR A 49 27.04 9.96 13.26
CA THR A 49 27.86 10.48 12.15
C THR A 49 28.23 11.93 12.41
N THR A 50 29.34 12.38 11.86
CA THR A 50 29.76 13.79 11.86
C THR A 50 29.52 14.48 10.52
N SER A 51 28.94 13.76 9.55
CA SER A 51 28.69 14.27 8.20
C SER A 51 27.34 14.99 8.12
N ASN A 52 27.35 16.31 8.09
CA ASN A 52 26.14 17.11 7.84
C ASN A 52 25.47 16.76 6.52
N GLU A 53 26.23 16.43 5.49
CA GLU A 53 25.71 16.00 4.18
C GLU A 53 24.95 14.68 4.32
N ALA A 54 25.52 13.67 5.00
CA ALA A 54 24.86 12.40 5.25
C ALA A 54 23.55 12.57 6.04
N CYS A 55 23.54 13.43 7.07
CA CYS A 55 22.34 13.74 7.86
C CYS A 55 21.24 14.39 7.02
N LYS A 56 21.58 15.36 6.18
CA LYS A 56 20.61 16.05 5.30
C LYS A 56 20.02 15.11 4.25
N LEU A 57 20.85 14.27 3.63
CA LEU A 57 20.39 13.29 2.66
C LEU A 57 19.54 12.19 3.29
N TYR A 58 19.85 11.79 4.52
CA TYR A 58 19.04 10.88 5.32
C TYR A 58 17.64 11.48 5.59
N ASP A 59 17.60 12.77 5.98
CA ASP A 59 16.34 13.50 6.18
C ASP A 59 15.52 13.59 4.89
N ALA A 60 16.17 13.94 3.78
CA ALA A 60 15.54 13.99 2.46
C ALA A 60 14.96 12.65 2.02
N SER A 61 15.65 11.54 2.32
CA SER A 61 15.15 10.21 2.03
C SER A 61 13.91 9.86 2.85
N LEU A 62 13.91 10.21 4.14
CA LEU A 62 12.76 9.99 5.03
C LEU A 62 11.54 10.80 4.58
N ILE A 63 11.74 12.06 4.19
CA ILE A 63 10.67 12.91 3.69
C ILE A 63 10.06 12.30 2.42
N GLN A 64 10.88 11.93 1.44
CA GLN A 64 10.41 11.31 0.20
C GLN A 64 9.63 10.01 0.48
N TYR A 65 10.15 9.15 1.34
CA TYR A 65 9.48 7.91 1.72
C TYR A 65 8.14 8.14 2.44
N ALA A 66 8.08 9.10 3.37
CA ALA A 66 6.85 9.42 4.08
C ALA A 66 5.78 10.07 3.18
N THR A 67 6.21 10.85 2.19
CA THR A 67 5.33 11.60 1.28
C THR A 67 4.99 10.87 -0.01
N TRP A 68 5.58 9.69 -0.25
CA TRP A 68 5.43 8.90 -1.47
C TRP A 68 5.89 9.62 -2.74
N THR A 69 6.94 10.43 -2.63
CA THR A 69 7.46 11.21 -3.75
C THR A 69 8.93 10.90 -4.03
N ASN A 70 9.36 11.14 -5.26
CA ASN A 70 10.76 11.14 -5.64
C ASN A 70 11.16 12.56 -6.08
N ASP A 71 12.14 13.17 -5.40
CA ASP A 71 12.71 14.45 -5.80
C ASP A 71 13.78 14.21 -6.86
N ALA A 72 13.45 14.49 -8.11
CA ALA A 72 14.37 14.33 -9.25
C ALA A 72 15.65 15.16 -9.12
N THR A 73 15.63 16.28 -8.38
CA THR A 73 16.82 17.12 -8.16
C THR A 73 17.85 16.45 -7.25
N LEU A 74 17.38 15.53 -6.40
CA LEU A 74 18.21 14.71 -5.51
C LEU A 74 18.52 13.33 -6.11
N GLY A 75 17.95 13.00 -7.27
CA GLY A 75 18.02 11.67 -7.87
C GLY A 75 17.08 10.65 -7.22
N GLY A 76 16.00 11.14 -6.57
CA GLY A 76 15.08 10.32 -5.81
C GLY A 76 15.67 9.75 -4.52
N ILE A 77 15.01 8.81 -3.92
CA ILE A 77 15.48 8.10 -2.71
C ILE A 77 16.79 7.36 -2.99
N GLU A 78 16.90 6.69 -4.13
CA GLU A 78 18.12 5.94 -4.51
C GLU A 78 19.33 6.85 -4.68
N GLY A 79 19.15 8.02 -5.31
CA GLY A 79 20.20 9.03 -5.41
C GLY A 79 20.65 9.54 -4.05
N CYS A 80 19.71 9.79 -3.13
CA CYS A 80 20.03 10.15 -1.76
C CYS A 80 20.82 9.06 -1.04
N ILE A 81 20.41 7.79 -1.13
CA ILE A 81 21.10 6.64 -0.52
C ILE A 81 22.53 6.50 -1.05
N SER A 82 22.72 6.62 -2.36
CA SER A 82 24.04 6.55 -2.99
C SER A 82 24.96 7.67 -2.49
N ARG A 83 24.45 8.88 -2.36
CA ARG A 83 25.19 10.05 -1.84
C ARG A 83 25.44 9.95 -0.32
N ILE A 84 24.52 9.37 0.48
CA ILE A 84 24.76 9.07 1.90
C ILE A 84 26.00 8.18 2.04
N LYS A 85 26.05 7.08 1.27
CA LYS A 85 27.20 6.15 1.27
C LYS A 85 28.51 6.83 0.84
N ALA A 86 28.44 7.80 -0.08
CA ALA A 86 29.61 8.56 -0.52
C ALA A 86 30.06 9.58 0.54
N ALA A 87 29.13 10.23 1.24
CA ALA A 87 29.39 11.24 2.26
C ALA A 87 29.92 10.64 3.57
N ASP A 88 29.42 9.47 3.96
CA ASP A 88 29.88 8.70 5.11
C ASP A 88 29.57 7.21 4.92
N PRO A 89 30.52 6.41 4.40
CA PRO A 89 30.33 4.98 4.17
C PRO A 89 30.14 4.17 5.47
N ASN A 90 30.48 4.73 6.61
CA ASN A 90 30.36 4.08 7.92
C ASN A 90 29.08 4.50 8.69
N PHE A 91 28.27 5.38 8.13
CA PHE A 91 27.04 5.85 8.76
C PHE A 91 26.01 4.70 8.90
N VAL A 92 25.89 4.13 10.09
CA VAL A 92 25.05 2.96 10.34
C VAL A 92 23.59 3.20 10.01
N MET A 93 23.02 4.37 10.36
CA MET A 93 21.61 4.67 10.03
C MET A 93 21.37 4.85 8.53
N GLY A 94 22.39 5.22 7.75
CA GLY A 94 22.33 5.19 6.28
C GLY A 94 22.19 3.76 5.75
N HIS A 95 22.91 2.80 6.34
CA HIS A 95 22.75 1.38 6.01
C HIS A 95 21.41 0.81 6.50
N VAL A 96 20.94 1.22 7.68
CA VAL A 96 19.61 0.86 8.21
C VAL A 96 18.51 1.31 7.24
N LEU A 97 18.57 2.56 6.79
CA LEU A 97 17.59 3.11 5.85
C LEU A 97 17.61 2.34 4.52
N HIS A 98 18.78 2.15 3.93
CA HIS A 98 18.92 1.42 2.67
C HIS A 98 18.38 -0.01 2.77
N ASN A 99 18.89 -0.81 3.71
CA ASN A 99 18.45 -2.19 3.88
C ASN A 99 16.97 -2.28 4.28
N GLY A 100 16.50 -1.32 5.08
CA GLY A 100 15.10 -1.25 5.49
C GLY A 100 14.17 -1.00 4.32
N LEU A 101 14.49 -0.09 3.41
CA LEU A 101 13.70 0.19 2.22
C LEU A 101 13.67 -1.01 1.25
N GLU A 102 14.82 -1.70 1.07
CA GLU A 102 14.87 -2.93 0.27
C GLU A 102 13.95 -4.02 0.84
N LEU A 103 13.97 -4.22 2.15
CA LEU A 103 13.15 -5.23 2.82
C LEU A 103 11.66 -4.87 2.84
N ILE A 104 11.34 -3.61 3.18
CA ILE A 104 9.96 -3.14 3.26
C ILE A 104 9.28 -3.09 1.89
N GLY A 105 10.04 -2.95 0.82
CA GLY A 105 9.55 -3.06 -0.55
C GLY A 105 9.04 -4.45 -0.92
N THR A 106 9.35 -5.48 -0.11
CA THR A 106 8.91 -6.88 -0.22
C THR A 106 9.19 -7.58 -1.55
N GLY A 107 10.00 -6.95 -2.40
CA GLY A 107 10.41 -7.49 -3.70
C GLY A 107 11.72 -8.28 -3.66
N ARG A 108 12.38 -8.36 -2.50
CA ARG A 108 13.66 -9.06 -2.32
C ARG A 108 13.69 -9.85 -1.02
N SER A 109 14.22 -11.06 -1.07
CA SER A 109 14.39 -11.92 0.10
C SER A 109 15.87 -12.07 0.44
N ALA A 110 16.26 -11.69 1.65
CA ALA A 110 17.62 -11.88 2.13
C ALA A 110 18.06 -13.35 2.20
N LEU A 111 17.13 -14.29 2.10
CA LEU A 111 17.42 -15.73 2.09
C LEU A 111 18.03 -16.20 0.76
N ILE A 112 17.72 -15.53 -0.34
CA ILE A 112 18.15 -15.91 -1.69
C ILE A 112 18.99 -14.83 -2.39
N ASP A 113 18.80 -13.55 -2.03
CA ASP A 113 19.52 -12.42 -2.61
C ASP A 113 20.85 -12.19 -1.89
N LYS A 114 21.95 -12.54 -2.56
CA LYS A 114 23.30 -12.46 -1.98
C LYS A 114 23.76 -11.03 -1.76
N ASP A 115 23.35 -10.08 -2.60
CA ASP A 115 23.76 -8.68 -2.49
C ASP A 115 23.07 -8.03 -1.29
N LEU A 116 21.79 -8.30 -1.10
CA LEU A 116 21.05 -7.87 0.09
C LEU A 116 21.61 -8.50 1.36
N ALA A 117 21.91 -9.81 1.34
CA ALA A 117 22.52 -10.49 2.48
C ALA A 117 23.90 -9.91 2.83
N SER A 118 24.72 -9.58 1.83
CA SER A 118 26.00 -8.90 2.00
C SER A 118 25.85 -7.51 2.61
N SER A 119 24.91 -6.71 2.11
CA SER A 119 24.61 -5.38 2.64
C SER A 119 24.16 -5.41 4.11
N LEU A 120 23.33 -6.38 4.49
CA LEU A 120 22.93 -6.62 5.87
C LEU A 120 24.11 -7.03 6.77
N THR A 121 25.05 -7.82 6.25
CA THR A 121 26.27 -8.20 6.95
C THR A 121 27.14 -6.97 7.23
N ILE A 122 27.38 -6.13 6.23
CA ILE A 122 28.13 -4.86 6.39
C ILE A 122 27.49 -3.99 7.48
N MET A 123 26.18 -3.78 7.44
CA MET A 123 25.44 -3.03 8.47
C MET A 123 25.69 -3.62 9.87
N SER A 124 25.63 -4.96 10.00
CA SER A 124 25.85 -5.66 11.27
C SER A 124 27.28 -5.47 11.80
N GLU A 125 28.29 -5.54 10.95
CA GLU A 125 29.69 -5.35 11.30
C GLU A 125 29.97 -3.89 11.73
N LEU A 126 29.48 -2.92 10.96
CA LEU A 126 29.59 -1.51 11.29
C LEU A 126 28.94 -1.18 12.64
N SER A 127 27.79 -1.76 12.92
CA SER A 127 27.07 -1.54 14.19
C SER A 127 27.82 -2.06 15.41
N LYS A 128 28.68 -3.06 15.24
CA LYS A 128 29.52 -3.63 16.33
C LYS A 128 30.83 -2.86 16.53
N SER A 129 31.31 -2.19 15.48
CA SER A 129 32.59 -1.47 15.49
C SER A 129 32.48 -0.01 15.96
N GLN A 130 31.26 0.48 16.20
CA GLN A 130 30.98 1.88 16.53
C GLN A 130 30.17 2.00 17.82
N THR A 131 30.27 3.17 18.46
CA THR A 131 29.37 3.55 19.56
C THR A 131 28.08 4.13 18.99
N LEU A 132 26.99 3.42 19.16
CA LEU A 132 25.66 3.80 18.71
C LEU A 132 24.76 4.16 19.89
N THR A 133 23.79 5.05 19.67
CA THR A 133 22.68 5.27 20.61
C THR A 133 21.84 4.00 20.75
N ASP A 134 21.09 3.89 21.84
CA ASP A 134 20.19 2.72 22.02
C ASP A 134 19.07 2.68 20.98
N ARG A 135 18.62 3.87 20.52
CA ARG A 135 17.69 4.00 19.41
C ARG A 135 18.24 3.39 18.11
N GLU A 136 19.48 3.74 17.74
CA GLU A 136 20.12 3.19 16.52
C GLU A 136 20.36 1.68 16.63
N LYS A 137 20.75 1.18 17.80
CA LYS A 137 20.88 -0.27 18.03
C LYS A 137 19.55 -1.01 17.84
N LEU A 138 18.43 -0.42 18.29
CA LEU A 138 17.09 -0.99 18.09
C LEU A 138 16.71 -1.00 16.61
N HIS A 139 17.02 0.04 15.85
CA HIS A 139 16.82 0.05 14.40
C HIS A 139 17.62 -1.06 13.69
N VAL A 140 18.90 -1.22 14.03
CA VAL A 140 19.74 -2.30 13.49
C VAL A 140 19.14 -3.67 13.81
N ALA A 141 18.75 -3.89 15.06
CA ALA A 141 18.13 -5.15 15.49
C ALA A 141 16.80 -5.41 14.77
N ALA A 142 15.99 -4.38 14.54
CA ALA A 142 14.74 -4.49 13.81
C ALA A 142 14.96 -4.91 12.35
N ILE A 143 15.91 -4.29 11.64
CA ILE A 143 16.24 -4.66 10.25
C ILE A 143 16.77 -6.11 10.18
N GLN A 144 17.65 -6.51 11.09
CA GLN A 144 18.15 -7.88 11.16
C GLN A 144 17.03 -8.90 11.43
N THR A 145 16.05 -8.54 12.25
CA THR A 145 14.91 -9.40 12.60
C THR A 145 13.93 -9.49 11.44
N PHE A 146 13.70 -8.38 10.74
CA PHE A 146 12.89 -8.35 9.52
C PHE A 146 13.49 -9.25 8.43
N ALA A 147 14.80 -9.14 8.20
CA ALA A 147 15.52 -9.95 7.20
C ALA A 147 15.38 -11.47 7.43
N LYS A 148 15.15 -11.90 8.66
CA LYS A 148 14.86 -13.30 9.01
C LYS A 148 13.38 -13.66 8.84
N GLY A 149 12.53 -12.70 8.48
CA GLY A 149 11.09 -12.87 8.33
C GLY A 149 10.29 -12.88 9.64
N ASN A 150 10.92 -12.55 10.79
CA ASN A 150 10.19 -12.44 12.06
C ASN A 150 9.53 -11.06 12.21
N LEU A 151 8.55 -10.80 11.37
CA LEU A 151 7.87 -9.51 11.29
C LEU A 151 7.19 -9.08 12.63
N PRO A 152 6.53 -9.97 13.39
CA PRO A 152 5.95 -9.58 14.67
C PRO A 152 6.99 -9.05 15.66
N LYS A 153 8.13 -9.74 15.81
CA LYS A 153 9.20 -9.27 16.69
C LYS A 153 9.85 -7.98 16.18
N THR A 154 9.89 -7.79 14.88
CA THR A 154 10.38 -6.55 14.27
C THR A 154 9.52 -5.36 14.69
N THR A 155 8.19 -5.51 14.68
CA THR A 155 7.28 -4.44 15.12
C THR A 155 7.49 -4.08 16.59
N ASP A 156 7.75 -5.06 17.47
CA ASP A 156 8.04 -4.81 18.90
C ASP A 156 9.30 -3.94 19.09
N LEU A 157 10.30 -4.12 18.24
CA LEU A 157 11.56 -3.35 18.31
C LEU A 157 11.34 -1.89 17.88
N TRP A 158 10.58 -1.63 16.83
CA TRP A 158 10.23 -0.26 16.44
C TRP A 158 9.28 0.41 17.44
N GLU A 159 8.32 -0.32 18.00
CA GLU A 159 7.47 0.19 19.08
C GLU A 159 8.29 0.58 20.32
N ALA A 160 9.33 -0.19 20.66
CA ALA A 160 10.24 0.18 21.75
C ALA A 160 10.97 1.51 21.48
N ILE A 161 11.31 1.80 20.22
CA ILE A 161 11.83 3.13 19.84
C ILE A 161 10.76 4.21 20.07
N LEU A 162 9.53 3.99 19.61
CA LEU A 162 8.45 4.99 19.69
C LEU A 162 8.02 5.32 21.12
N LEU A 163 8.23 4.42 22.07
CA LEU A 163 7.99 4.69 23.50
C LEU A 163 8.87 5.81 24.05
N THR A 164 10.10 5.94 23.53
CA THR A 164 11.09 6.93 24.00
C THR A 164 11.34 8.04 22.99
N HIS A 165 11.11 7.79 21.72
CA HIS A 165 11.34 8.70 20.60
C HIS A 165 10.09 8.77 19.70
N PRO A 166 8.97 9.35 20.15
CA PRO A 166 7.68 9.34 19.44
C PRO A 166 7.68 10.12 18.12
N THR A 167 8.73 10.88 17.83
CA THR A 167 8.92 11.61 16.59
C THR A 167 9.91 10.95 15.64
N ASP A 168 10.36 9.71 15.94
CA ASP A 168 11.21 8.95 15.02
C ASP A 168 10.39 8.48 13.80
N LEU A 169 10.48 9.26 12.71
CA LEU A 169 9.71 9.03 11.48
C LEU A 169 10.01 7.67 10.85
N LEU A 170 11.28 7.22 10.89
CA LEU A 170 11.65 5.92 10.33
C LEU A 170 10.96 4.78 11.07
N ALA A 171 10.95 4.82 12.41
CA ALA A 171 10.27 3.84 13.23
C ALA A 171 8.75 3.85 12.98
N ILE A 172 8.11 5.04 12.94
CA ILE A 172 6.67 5.19 12.66
C ILE A 172 6.33 4.56 11.31
N LYS A 173 7.08 4.92 10.26
CA LYS A 173 6.75 4.47 8.90
C LYS A 173 7.00 2.97 8.73
N PHE A 174 8.13 2.45 9.20
CA PHE A 174 8.46 1.04 9.08
C PHE A 174 7.51 0.14 9.89
N VAL A 175 7.15 0.53 11.12
CA VAL A 175 6.20 -0.26 11.92
C VAL A 175 4.80 -0.22 11.30
N HIS A 176 4.36 0.92 10.78
CA HIS A 176 3.06 1.07 10.12
C HIS A 176 2.94 0.16 8.90
N ASP A 177 3.95 0.16 8.01
CA ASP A 177 3.97 -0.67 6.81
C ASP A 177 4.07 -2.17 7.20
N THR A 178 4.82 -2.50 8.24
CA THR A 178 4.93 -3.89 8.71
C THR A 178 3.63 -4.41 9.34
N TYR A 179 2.91 -3.58 10.08
CA TYR A 179 1.56 -3.93 10.56
C TYR A 179 0.59 -4.16 9.41
N PHE A 180 0.71 -3.39 8.33
CA PHE A 180 -0.06 -3.61 7.12
C PHE A 180 0.22 -5.00 6.50
N TYR A 181 1.49 -5.42 6.43
CA TYR A 181 1.88 -6.75 5.94
C TYR A 181 1.47 -7.90 6.86
N LEU A 182 1.29 -7.63 8.14
CA LEU A 182 0.81 -8.59 9.13
C LEU A 182 -0.72 -8.66 9.23
N GLY A 183 -1.43 -7.69 8.65
CA GLY A 183 -2.87 -7.51 8.87
C GLY A 183 -3.22 -7.08 10.30
N TYR A 184 -2.27 -6.53 11.05
CA TYR A 184 -2.43 -6.06 12.43
C TYR A 184 -3.07 -4.66 12.47
N ARG A 185 -4.31 -4.57 12.02
CA ARG A 185 -5.05 -3.33 11.78
C ARG A 185 -5.19 -2.45 13.04
N THR A 186 -5.50 -3.07 14.17
CA THR A 186 -5.63 -2.36 15.45
C THR A 186 -4.31 -1.76 15.91
N GLN A 187 -3.22 -2.54 15.82
CA GLN A 187 -1.89 -2.06 16.17
C GLN A 187 -1.43 -0.94 15.23
N MET A 188 -1.71 -1.06 13.93
CA MET A 188 -1.41 -0.02 12.93
C MET A 188 -2.09 1.30 13.26
N ARG A 189 -3.37 1.30 13.67
CA ARG A 189 -4.11 2.48 14.12
C ARG A 189 -3.52 3.05 15.42
N ASP A 190 -3.34 2.20 16.43
CA ASP A 190 -3.02 2.62 17.79
C ASP A 190 -1.57 3.08 17.91
N SER A 191 -0.65 2.52 17.13
CA SER A 191 0.75 2.95 17.04
C SER A 191 0.84 4.43 16.64
N VAL A 192 0.16 4.81 15.56
CA VAL A 192 0.14 6.20 15.10
C VAL A 192 -0.62 7.10 16.09
N ALA A 193 -1.75 6.62 16.63
CA ALA A 193 -2.52 7.38 17.63
C ALA A 193 -1.68 7.78 18.85
N ARG A 194 -0.79 6.90 19.33
CA ARG A 194 0.09 7.16 20.47
C ARG A 194 1.12 8.27 20.20
N VAL A 195 1.59 8.40 18.99
CA VAL A 195 2.63 9.39 18.63
C VAL A 195 2.05 10.73 18.19
N LEU A 196 0.79 10.78 17.72
CA LEU A 196 0.13 12.01 17.26
C LEU A 196 0.24 13.21 18.18
N PRO A 197 0.13 13.09 19.52
CA PRO A 197 0.25 14.25 20.42
C PRO A 197 1.61 14.95 20.39
N TYR A 198 2.65 14.28 19.87
CA TYR A 198 4.01 14.81 19.76
C TYR A 198 4.26 15.50 18.41
N TRP A 199 3.33 15.38 17.45
CA TRP A 199 3.39 16.02 16.14
C TRP A 199 2.49 17.24 16.11
N THR A 200 3.07 18.39 15.86
CA THR A 200 2.36 19.68 15.87
C THR A 200 2.13 20.20 14.46
N PRO A 201 1.18 21.12 14.24
CA PRO A 201 1.01 21.74 12.91
C PRO A 201 2.22 22.50 12.40
N LYS A 202 3.25 22.73 13.23
CA LYS A 202 4.52 23.32 12.82
C LYS A 202 5.45 22.32 12.15
N ASP A 203 5.21 21.03 12.38
CA ASP A 203 6.01 19.96 11.78
C ASP A 203 5.54 19.72 10.35
N PRO A 204 6.43 19.86 9.34
CA PRO A 204 6.04 19.79 7.93
C PRO A 204 5.33 18.51 7.53
N LEU A 205 5.61 17.39 8.23
CA LEU A 205 5.06 16.07 7.95
C LEU A 205 3.84 15.72 8.81
N CYS A 206 3.34 16.65 9.64
CA CYS A 206 2.20 16.39 10.52
C CYS A 206 0.95 15.93 9.77
N SER A 207 0.68 16.49 8.57
CA SER A 207 -0.46 16.05 7.73
C SER A 207 -0.33 14.59 7.33
N TYR A 208 0.85 14.14 6.93
CA TYR A 208 1.11 12.75 6.51
C TYR A 208 0.95 11.75 7.67
N ILE A 209 1.40 12.13 8.89
CA ILE A 209 1.17 11.31 10.09
C ILE A 209 -0.34 11.21 10.40
N ARG A 210 -1.09 12.29 10.22
CA ARG A 210 -2.55 12.25 10.32
C ARG A 210 -3.18 11.39 9.22
N GLY A 211 -2.65 11.44 8.01
CA GLY A 211 -3.04 10.56 6.91
C GLY A 211 -2.84 9.08 7.25
N MET A 212 -1.69 8.71 7.81
CA MET A 212 -1.42 7.35 8.29
C MET A 212 -2.40 6.94 9.41
N HIS A 213 -2.71 7.83 10.36
CA HIS A 213 -3.71 7.58 11.40
C HIS A 213 -5.11 7.37 10.79
N SER A 214 -5.49 8.20 9.84
CA SER A 214 -6.79 8.07 9.16
C SER A 214 -6.92 6.73 8.43
N PHE A 215 -5.84 6.21 7.85
CA PHE A 215 -5.81 4.89 7.26
C PHE A 215 -5.98 3.77 8.30
N GLY A 216 -5.36 3.90 9.47
CA GLY A 216 -5.57 2.98 10.59
C GLY A 216 -7.01 2.98 11.10
N LEU A 217 -7.65 4.15 11.16
CA LEU A 217 -9.08 4.28 11.49
C LEU A 217 -9.95 3.57 10.45
N LEU A 218 -9.67 3.79 9.16
CA LEU A 218 -10.36 3.14 8.04
C LEU A 218 -10.28 1.61 8.16
N GLU A 219 -9.09 1.05 8.30
CA GLU A 219 -8.86 -0.40 8.37
C GLU A 219 -9.45 -1.04 9.65
N THR A 220 -9.85 -0.24 10.62
CA THR A 220 -10.60 -0.67 11.82
C THR A 220 -12.09 -0.28 11.77
N ASN A 221 -12.60 0.07 10.59
CA ASN A 221 -14.01 0.37 10.29
C ASN A 221 -14.55 1.68 10.90
N PHE A 222 -13.70 2.59 11.35
CA PHE A 222 -14.08 3.94 11.79
C PHE A 222 -14.12 4.90 10.59
N TYR A 223 -15.02 4.62 9.63
CA TYR A 223 -15.03 5.31 8.33
C TYR A 223 -15.31 6.81 8.42
N ASP A 224 -16.22 7.24 9.29
CA ASP A 224 -16.59 8.65 9.42
C ASP A 224 -15.48 9.46 10.09
N GLU A 225 -14.82 8.88 11.10
CA GLU A 225 -13.65 9.45 11.75
C GLU A 225 -12.45 9.50 10.79
N ALA A 226 -12.24 8.42 10.01
CA ALA A 226 -11.19 8.36 9.00
C ALA A 226 -11.37 9.46 7.95
N LEU A 227 -12.59 9.62 7.41
CA LEU A 227 -12.94 10.66 6.44
C LEU A 227 -12.71 12.06 7.02
N LYS A 228 -13.12 12.29 8.28
CA LYS A 228 -12.93 13.57 8.96
C LYS A 228 -11.44 13.92 9.09
N VAL A 229 -10.63 13.01 9.66
CA VAL A 229 -9.19 13.24 9.87
C VAL A 229 -8.46 13.45 8.55
N ALA A 230 -8.75 12.64 7.52
CA ALA A 230 -8.16 12.79 6.19
C ALA A 230 -8.56 14.11 5.52
N SER A 231 -9.83 14.53 5.64
CA SER A 231 -10.30 15.79 5.08
C SER A 231 -9.65 17.00 5.75
N GLU A 232 -9.47 16.97 7.07
CA GLU A 232 -8.76 18.01 7.82
C GLU A 232 -7.29 18.09 7.40
N ALA A 233 -6.61 16.95 7.18
CA ALA A 233 -5.24 16.91 6.69
C ALA A 233 -5.12 17.47 5.26
N LEU A 234 -6.04 17.12 4.35
CA LEU A 234 -6.09 17.67 2.99
C LEU A 234 -6.40 19.17 2.95
N ALA A 235 -7.17 19.69 3.91
CA ALA A 235 -7.42 21.14 4.00
C ALA A 235 -6.12 21.92 4.27
N VAL A 236 -5.16 21.31 4.98
CA VAL A 236 -3.84 21.87 5.26
C VAL A 236 -2.86 21.60 4.12
N ASN A 237 -2.84 20.38 3.59
CA ASN A 237 -1.93 19.95 2.55
C ASN A 237 -2.68 19.16 1.46
N GLN A 238 -3.04 19.84 0.38
CA GLN A 238 -3.76 19.21 -0.74
C GLN A 238 -2.96 18.12 -1.48
N LYS A 239 -1.64 18.04 -1.27
CA LYS A 239 -0.76 17.03 -1.85
C LYS A 239 -0.55 15.82 -0.95
N ASP A 240 -1.24 15.74 0.19
CA ASP A 240 -1.15 14.60 1.09
C ASP A 240 -1.80 13.36 0.47
N SER A 241 -0.97 12.55 -0.18
CA SER A 241 -1.40 11.31 -0.84
C SER A 241 -1.96 10.27 0.13
N TRP A 242 -1.54 10.24 1.39
CA TRP A 242 -2.11 9.38 2.42
C TRP A 242 -3.58 9.69 2.67
N SER A 243 -3.89 10.98 2.82
CA SER A 243 -5.26 11.43 3.05
C SER A 243 -6.14 11.23 1.82
N VAL A 244 -5.61 11.48 0.61
CA VAL A 244 -6.31 11.13 -0.64
C VAL A 244 -6.63 9.64 -0.69
N HIS A 245 -5.66 8.80 -0.43
CA HIS A 245 -5.79 7.35 -0.41
C HIS A 245 -6.82 6.87 0.62
N THR A 246 -6.79 7.41 1.84
CA THR A 246 -7.80 7.09 2.86
C THR A 246 -9.21 7.44 2.41
N ILE A 247 -9.43 8.63 1.82
CA ILE A 247 -10.76 9.05 1.34
C ILE A 247 -11.23 8.14 0.22
N ALA A 248 -10.32 7.74 -0.69
CA ALA A 248 -10.63 6.76 -1.72
C ALA A 248 -11.13 5.45 -1.12
N HIS A 249 -10.43 4.91 -0.16
CA HIS A 249 -10.86 3.70 0.53
C HIS A 249 -12.22 3.86 1.24
N VAL A 250 -12.48 5.01 1.89
CA VAL A 250 -13.76 5.24 2.58
C VAL A 250 -14.93 5.16 1.61
N HIS A 251 -14.85 5.84 0.46
CA HIS A 251 -15.89 5.77 -0.57
C HIS A 251 -16.06 4.34 -1.09
N GLU A 252 -14.97 3.60 -1.31
CA GLU A 252 -15.02 2.21 -1.76
C GLU A 252 -15.70 1.30 -0.73
N MET A 253 -15.27 1.38 0.54
CA MET A 253 -15.81 0.53 1.60
C MET A 253 -17.29 0.81 1.91
N LYS A 254 -17.76 2.04 1.63
CA LYS A 254 -19.17 2.44 1.76
C LYS A 254 -19.96 2.23 0.47
N ALA A 255 -19.35 1.72 -0.60
CA ALA A 255 -19.91 1.65 -1.95
C ALA A 255 -20.46 2.99 -2.46
N ASP A 256 -19.87 4.10 -2.03
CA ASP A 256 -20.25 5.47 -2.41
C ASP A 256 -19.55 5.85 -3.72
N VAL A 257 -19.93 5.14 -4.79
CA VAL A 257 -19.21 5.13 -6.08
C VAL A 257 -19.20 6.50 -6.74
N GLU A 258 -20.34 7.20 -6.77
CA GLU A 258 -20.45 8.49 -7.47
C GLU A 258 -19.61 9.57 -6.79
N ASN A 259 -19.62 9.65 -5.47
CA ASN A 259 -18.77 10.57 -4.73
C ASN A 259 -17.29 10.18 -4.86
N GLY A 260 -16.97 8.89 -4.86
CA GLY A 260 -15.62 8.38 -5.11
C GLY A 260 -15.10 8.80 -6.48
N LEU A 261 -15.86 8.57 -7.56
CA LEU A 261 -15.49 8.98 -8.91
C LEU A 261 -15.32 10.51 -9.02
N SER A 262 -16.25 11.28 -8.44
CA SER A 262 -16.15 12.75 -8.40
C SER A 262 -14.91 13.23 -7.62
N PHE A 263 -14.59 12.58 -6.52
CA PHE A 263 -13.40 12.90 -5.71
C PHE A 263 -12.10 12.63 -6.48
N MET A 264 -11.98 11.46 -7.12
CA MET A 264 -10.81 11.14 -7.94
C MET A 264 -10.59 12.14 -9.05
N GLN A 265 -11.63 12.44 -9.82
CA GLN A 265 -11.57 13.38 -10.93
C GLN A 265 -11.17 14.80 -10.50
N LYS A 266 -11.70 15.27 -9.36
CA LYS A 266 -11.42 16.62 -8.86
C LYS A 266 -10.00 16.77 -8.28
N THR A 267 -9.46 15.69 -7.72
CA THR A 267 -8.19 15.73 -6.97
C THR A 267 -7.01 15.18 -7.75
N GLU A 268 -7.20 14.58 -8.92
CA GLU A 268 -6.16 13.91 -9.72
C GLU A 268 -4.87 14.73 -9.81
N ARG A 269 -4.97 16.03 -10.14
CA ARG A 269 -3.82 16.93 -10.26
C ARG A 269 -2.99 17.08 -8.98
N ASN A 270 -3.56 16.73 -7.81
CA ASN A 270 -2.91 16.89 -6.53
C ASN A 270 -2.04 15.66 -6.15
N TRP A 271 -2.40 14.48 -6.66
CA TRP A 271 -1.80 13.22 -6.29
C TRP A 271 -1.14 12.44 -7.44
N ASN A 272 -1.43 12.79 -8.72
CA ASN A 272 -0.87 12.08 -9.87
C ASN A 272 0.67 12.22 -10.00
N GLY A 273 1.28 13.18 -9.31
CA GLY A 273 2.74 13.31 -9.18
C GLY A 273 3.33 12.61 -7.96
N SER A 274 2.55 11.79 -7.26
CA SER A 274 3.01 10.96 -6.13
C SER A 274 3.55 9.64 -6.68
N ASP A 275 4.77 9.66 -7.19
CA ASP A 275 5.36 8.61 -8.04
C ASP A 275 5.23 7.19 -7.48
N MET A 276 5.26 7.02 -6.14
CA MET A 276 5.20 5.72 -5.49
C MET A 276 3.79 5.28 -5.06
N LEU A 277 2.78 6.15 -5.18
CA LEU A 277 1.40 5.83 -4.75
C LEU A 277 0.36 6.12 -5.85
N ALA A 278 0.68 6.90 -6.86
CA ALA A 278 -0.27 7.29 -7.91
C ALA A 278 -0.91 6.08 -8.62
N CYS A 279 -0.12 5.04 -8.93
CA CYS A 279 -0.63 3.81 -9.53
C CYS A 279 -1.74 3.19 -8.67
N HIS A 280 -1.51 3.07 -7.36
CA HIS A 280 -2.47 2.54 -6.40
C HIS A 280 -3.74 3.40 -6.29
N VAL A 281 -3.62 4.72 -6.36
CA VAL A 281 -4.78 5.62 -6.37
C VAL A 281 -5.58 5.50 -7.67
N TYR A 282 -4.93 5.33 -8.83
CA TYR A 282 -5.63 5.00 -10.09
C TYR A 282 -6.32 3.63 -10.02
N TRP A 283 -5.72 2.65 -9.32
CA TRP A 283 -6.34 1.35 -9.08
C TRP A 283 -7.65 1.49 -8.30
N HIS A 284 -7.72 2.31 -7.24
CA HIS A 284 -8.97 2.61 -6.54
C HIS A 284 -10.01 3.25 -7.47
N TRP A 285 -9.58 4.16 -8.33
CA TRP A 285 -10.48 4.74 -9.33
C TRP A 285 -11.05 3.66 -10.26
N ALA A 286 -10.21 2.73 -10.71
CA ALA A 286 -10.65 1.61 -11.53
C ALA A 286 -11.60 0.67 -10.76
N LEU A 287 -11.40 0.47 -9.46
CA LEU A 287 -12.33 -0.32 -8.64
C LEU A 287 -13.73 0.28 -8.58
N TYR A 288 -13.87 1.61 -8.52
CA TYR A 288 -15.20 2.24 -8.63
C TYR A 288 -15.88 1.97 -9.98
N LEU A 289 -15.11 1.99 -11.06
CA LEU A 289 -15.65 1.67 -12.39
C LEU A 289 -16.07 0.21 -12.50
N ILE A 290 -15.29 -0.71 -11.93
CA ILE A 290 -15.65 -2.15 -11.85
C ILE A 290 -16.90 -2.33 -10.97
N GLU A 291 -16.97 -1.67 -9.83
CA GLU A 291 -18.13 -1.68 -8.94
C GLU A 291 -19.40 -1.26 -9.69
N LYS A 292 -19.30 -0.21 -10.48
CA LYS A 292 -20.39 0.32 -11.32
C LYS A 292 -20.72 -0.57 -12.52
N GLY A 293 -19.76 -1.38 -12.98
CA GLY A 293 -19.89 -2.20 -14.20
C GLY A 293 -19.42 -1.50 -15.47
N GLU A 294 -18.69 -0.39 -15.34
CA GLU A 294 -18.09 0.36 -16.46
C GLU A 294 -16.71 -0.21 -16.83
N TYR A 295 -16.69 -1.46 -17.31
CA TYR A 295 -15.47 -2.24 -17.50
C TYR A 295 -14.53 -1.67 -18.56
N GLU A 296 -15.07 -1.11 -19.66
CA GLU A 296 -14.25 -0.47 -20.71
C GLU A 296 -13.51 0.77 -20.18
N ALA A 297 -14.17 1.55 -19.33
CA ALA A 297 -13.54 2.70 -18.67
C ALA A 297 -12.45 2.23 -17.69
N ALA A 298 -12.71 1.16 -16.95
CA ALA A 298 -11.71 0.55 -16.07
C ALA A 298 -10.47 0.05 -16.84
N LEU A 299 -10.68 -0.65 -17.98
CA LEU A 299 -9.58 -1.10 -18.85
C LEU A 299 -8.82 0.08 -19.47
N THR A 300 -9.51 1.19 -19.78
CA THR A 300 -8.85 2.42 -20.26
C THR A 300 -7.92 3.01 -19.21
N LEU A 301 -8.33 3.07 -17.94
CA LEU A 301 -7.47 3.51 -16.83
C LEU A 301 -6.30 2.53 -16.63
N TYR A 302 -6.56 1.24 -16.72
CA TYR A 302 -5.53 0.20 -16.63
C TYR A 302 -4.44 0.41 -17.68
N ASP A 303 -4.82 0.52 -18.95
CA ASP A 303 -3.88 0.63 -20.07
C ASP A 303 -3.10 1.96 -20.04
N LYS A 304 -3.74 3.04 -19.57
CA LYS A 304 -3.15 4.38 -19.59
C LYS A 304 -2.26 4.69 -18.38
N HIS A 305 -2.61 4.19 -17.20
CA HIS A 305 -1.96 4.58 -15.95
C HIS A 305 -1.39 3.40 -15.17
N ILE A 306 -2.17 2.33 -14.94
CA ILE A 306 -1.80 1.26 -14.01
C ILE A 306 -0.73 0.35 -14.61
N ALA A 307 -0.95 -0.18 -15.82
CA ALA A 307 0.01 -1.06 -16.46
C ALA A 307 1.34 -0.37 -16.80
N PRO A 308 1.38 0.86 -17.36
CA PRO A 308 2.65 1.54 -17.60
C PRO A 308 3.44 1.83 -16.33
N SER A 309 2.79 2.22 -15.24
CA SER A 309 3.44 2.42 -13.93
C SER A 309 4.09 1.13 -13.43
N CYS A 310 3.33 0.04 -13.41
CA CYS A 310 3.82 -1.27 -12.99
C CYS A 310 5.00 -1.77 -13.83
N LEU A 311 4.95 -1.60 -15.16
CA LEU A 311 6.03 -2.01 -16.06
C LEU A 311 7.30 -1.18 -15.89
N THR A 312 7.19 0.04 -15.35
CA THR A 312 8.33 0.93 -15.10
C THR A 312 8.90 0.73 -13.70
N SER A 313 8.04 0.67 -12.68
CA SER A 313 8.46 0.56 -11.28
C SER A 313 8.88 -0.84 -10.88
N GLU A 314 8.22 -1.86 -11.44
CA GLU A 314 8.27 -3.26 -11.00
C GLU A 314 8.08 -3.42 -9.47
N SER A 315 7.45 -2.42 -8.82
CA SER A 315 7.21 -2.45 -7.37
C SER A 315 6.14 -3.48 -7.00
N MET A 316 6.26 -4.09 -5.83
CA MET A 316 5.29 -5.09 -5.37
C MET A 316 3.89 -4.53 -5.24
N LEU A 317 3.73 -3.27 -4.80
CA LEU A 317 2.43 -2.61 -4.72
C LEU A 317 1.76 -2.54 -6.10
N ASP A 318 2.49 -2.07 -7.12
CA ASP A 318 1.96 -1.96 -8.48
C ASP A 318 1.66 -3.34 -9.10
N ILE A 319 2.49 -4.35 -8.81
CA ILE A 319 2.29 -5.72 -9.28
C ILE A 319 1.00 -6.33 -8.71
N VAL A 320 0.79 -6.22 -7.40
CA VAL A 320 -0.42 -6.79 -6.76
C VAL A 320 -1.69 -6.07 -7.20
N ASP A 321 -1.66 -4.76 -7.39
CA ASP A 321 -2.79 -4.00 -7.90
C ASP A 321 -3.14 -4.37 -9.34
N ASN A 322 -2.12 -4.49 -10.20
CA ASN A 322 -2.26 -4.90 -11.59
C ASN A 322 -2.92 -6.27 -11.70
N THR A 323 -2.37 -7.26 -10.99
CA THR A 323 -2.86 -8.64 -11.03
C THR A 323 -4.26 -8.76 -10.45
N SER A 324 -4.52 -8.12 -9.31
CA SER A 324 -5.84 -8.15 -8.68
C SER A 324 -6.91 -7.51 -9.53
N MET A 325 -6.59 -6.43 -10.24
CA MET A 325 -7.54 -5.78 -11.14
C MET A 325 -7.94 -6.66 -12.32
N LEU A 326 -6.97 -7.26 -13.01
CA LEU A 326 -7.25 -8.16 -14.12
C LEU A 326 -8.07 -9.37 -13.66
N TYR A 327 -7.75 -9.93 -12.50
CA TYR A 327 -8.45 -11.07 -11.95
C TYR A 327 -9.91 -10.73 -11.58
N ARG A 328 -10.18 -9.55 -11.01
CA ARG A 328 -11.54 -9.05 -10.72
C ARG A 328 -12.37 -8.89 -11.99
N LEU A 329 -11.78 -8.33 -13.05
CA LEU A 329 -12.44 -8.18 -14.34
C LEU A 329 -12.81 -9.53 -14.94
N GLN A 330 -11.92 -10.53 -14.87
CA GLN A 330 -12.22 -11.89 -15.34
C GLN A 330 -13.33 -12.57 -14.53
N MET A 331 -13.38 -12.37 -13.21
CA MET A 331 -14.50 -12.90 -12.40
C MET A 331 -15.85 -12.29 -12.80
N GLU A 332 -15.87 -11.04 -13.26
CA GLU A 332 -17.07 -10.40 -13.82
C GLU A 332 -17.36 -10.84 -15.29
N GLY A 333 -16.51 -11.69 -15.88
CA GLY A 333 -16.67 -12.20 -17.24
C GLY A 333 -16.11 -11.30 -18.34
N VAL A 334 -15.24 -10.36 -17.96
CA VAL A 334 -14.59 -9.45 -18.92
C VAL A 334 -13.38 -10.12 -19.54
N ASP A 335 -13.25 -10.06 -20.86
CA ASP A 335 -12.04 -10.47 -21.56
C ASP A 335 -10.94 -9.40 -21.39
N VAL A 336 -9.86 -9.75 -20.73
CA VAL A 336 -8.71 -8.87 -20.51
C VAL A 336 -7.62 -9.00 -21.58
N GLY A 337 -7.83 -9.86 -22.59
CA GLY A 337 -6.93 -10.04 -23.73
C GLY A 337 -5.54 -10.51 -23.28
N ASP A 338 -4.50 -9.94 -23.90
CA ASP A 338 -3.09 -10.31 -23.69
C ASP A 338 -2.43 -9.59 -22.51
N ARG A 339 -3.19 -8.83 -21.69
CA ARG A 339 -2.65 -8.01 -20.59
C ARG A 339 -1.89 -8.84 -19.56
N TRP A 340 -2.28 -10.08 -19.34
CA TRP A 340 -1.58 -11.01 -18.46
C TRP A 340 -0.13 -11.28 -18.88
N ASN A 341 0.15 -11.33 -20.20
CA ASN A 341 1.49 -11.66 -20.69
C ASN A 341 2.53 -10.61 -20.28
N LYS A 342 2.14 -9.35 -20.15
CA LYS A 342 3.04 -8.27 -19.75
C LYS A 342 3.43 -8.41 -18.30
N ILE A 343 2.43 -8.62 -17.41
CA ILE A 343 2.68 -8.74 -15.98
C ILE A 343 3.39 -10.05 -15.63
N LEU A 344 3.15 -11.13 -16.37
CA LEU A 344 3.82 -12.41 -16.19
C LEU A 344 5.35 -12.28 -16.30
N ASN A 345 5.86 -11.48 -17.22
CA ASN A 345 7.30 -11.28 -17.40
C ASN A 345 7.97 -10.66 -16.14
N ILE A 346 7.23 -9.88 -15.37
CA ILE A 346 7.70 -9.32 -14.10
C ILE A 346 7.57 -10.37 -13.00
N THR A 347 6.39 -10.95 -12.82
CA THR A 347 6.11 -11.87 -11.72
C THR A 347 6.95 -13.14 -11.75
N LYS A 348 7.39 -13.58 -12.93
CA LYS A 348 8.35 -14.70 -13.07
C LYS A 348 9.67 -14.50 -12.35
N LYS A 349 10.12 -13.27 -12.19
CA LYS A 349 11.37 -12.94 -11.48
C LYS A 349 11.27 -13.24 -9.98
N HIS A 350 10.05 -13.27 -9.45
CA HIS A 350 9.73 -13.33 -8.02
C HIS A 350 9.15 -14.68 -7.56
N THR A 351 9.16 -15.68 -8.44
CA THR A 351 8.53 -17.00 -8.18
C THR A 351 9.08 -17.71 -6.95
N ASN A 352 10.30 -17.40 -6.52
CA ASN A 352 10.98 -18.05 -5.39
C ASN A 352 11.19 -17.12 -4.16
N ASP A 353 10.66 -15.89 -4.19
CA ASP A 353 10.99 -14.88 -3.17
C ASP A 353 10.30 -15.17 -1.82
N HIS A 354 9.04 -15.57 -1.85
CA HIS A 354 8.21 -15.95 -0.69
C HIS A 354 8.34 -15.00 0.51
N VAL A 355 8.40 -13.69 0.23
CA VAL A 355 8.50 -12.66 1.27
C VAL A 355 7.16 -12.47 1.97
N LEU A 356 6.08 -12.39 1.18
CA LEU A 356 4.71 -12.30 1.68
C LEU A 356 3.80 -13.29 0.91
N ILE A 357 2.98 -14.04 1.63
CA ILE A 357 1.93 -14.88 1.01
C ILE A 357 1.02 -14.03 0.12
N PHE A 358 0.74 -12.80 0.52
CA PHE A 358 -0.07 -11.88 -0.27
C PHE A 358 0.51 -11.69 -1.68
N ASN A 359 1.83 -11.50 -1.80
CA ASN A 359 2.52 -11.39 -3.09
C ASN A 359 2.45 -12.71 -3.87
N ASP A 360 2.73 -13.86 -3.22
CA ASP A 360 2.69 -15.18 -3.86
C ASP A 360 1.32 -15.47 -4.50
N LEU A 361 0.22 -15.10 -3.82
CA LEU A 361 -1.13 -15.25 -4.34
C LEU A 361 -1.36 -14.43 -5.61
N HIS A 362 -0.78 -13.23 -5.70
CA HIS A 362 -0.88 -12.38 -6.88
C HIS A 362 0.03 -12.87 -8.04
N PHE A 363 1.20 -13.43 -7.72
CA PHE A 363 2.02 -14.12 -8.72
C PHE A 363 1.32 -15.35 -9.28
N LEU A 364 0.61 -16.10 -8.42
CA LEU A 364 -0.23 -17.21 -8.84
C LEU A 364 -1.38 -16.75 -9.74
N MET A 365 -2.07 -15.67 -9.42
CA MET A 365 -3.11 -15.10 -10.31
C MET A 365 -2.53 -14.75 -11.69
N SER A 366 -1.32 -14.20 -11.74
CA SER A 366 -0.62 -13.89 -13.00
C SER A 366 -0.32 -15.13 -13.82
N SER A 367 0.19 -16.20 -13.20
CA SER A 367 0.50 -17.45 -13.89
C SER A 367 -0.75 -18.18 -14.40
N LEU A 368 -1.82 -18.19 -13.61
CA LEU A 368 -3.12 -18.78 -13.99
C LEU A 368 -3.77 -17.97 -15.12
N GLY A 369 -3.80 -16.64 -15.01
CA GLY A 369 -4.35 -15.76 -16.03
C GLY A 369 -3.62 -15.86 -17.38
N SER A 370 -2.30 -16.05 -17.33
CA SER A 370 -1.46 -16.26 -18.53
C SER A 370 -1.42 -17.72 -19.03
N LYS A 371 -2.05 -18.65 -18.29
CA LYS A 371 -2.00 -20.10 -18.56
C LYS A 371 -0.57 -20.67 -18.54
N ASP A 372 0.32 -20.09 -17.71
CA ASP A 372 1.69 -20.57 -17.53
C ASP A 372 1.76 -21.64 -16.42
N HIS A 373 1.47 -22.88 -16.80
CA HIS A 373 1.50 -24.00 -15.85
C HIS A 373 2.89 -24.28 -15.28
N GLY A 374 3.95 -23.94 -16.04
CA GLY A 374 5.34 -24.07 -15.57
C GLY A 374 5.62 -23.19 -14.37
N MET A 375 5.26 -21.90 -14.47
CA MET A 375 5.38 -20.95 -13.35
C MET A 375 4.47 -21.35 -12.18
N THR A 376 3.22 -21.77 -12.45
CA THR A 376 2.29 -22.24 -11.41
C THR A 376 2.92 -23.38 -10.60
N ASN A 377 3.46 -24.39 -11.26
CA ASN A 377 4.08 -25.53 -10.59
C ASN A 377 5.33 -25.11 -9.80
N GLN A 378 6.21 -24.30 -10.40
CA GLN A 378 7.42 -23.82 -9.74
C GLN A 378 7.10 -23.02 -8.46
N LEU A 379 6.12 -22.12 -8.53
CA LEU A 379 5.68 -21.34 -7.37
C LEU A 379 5.17 -22.27 -6.25
N MET A 380 4.33 -23.24 -6.58
CA MET A 380 3.76 -24.17 -5.60
C MET A 380 4.81 -25.08 -4.98
N GLU A 381 5.76 -25.59 -5.77
CA GLU A 381 6.87 -26.42 -5.30
C GLU A 381 7.81 -25.65 -4.37
N SER A 382 8.24 -24.44 -4.78
CA SER A 382 9.13 -23.61 -3.96
C SER A 382 8.45 -23.12 -2.67
N LEU A 383 7.16 -22.77 -2.74
CA LEU A 383 6.37 -22.41 -1.55
C LEU A 383 6.26 -23.59 -0.57
N GLN A 384 6.13 -24.83 -1.11
CA GLN A 384 6.10 -26.04 -0.29
C GLN A 384 7.45 -26.27 0.41
N GLU A 385 8.58 -25.99 -0.24
CA GLU A 385 9.89 -26.15 0.36
C GLU A 385 10.11 -25.18 1.54
N VAL A 386 9.77 -23.89 1.39
CA VAL A 386 9.93 -22.94 2.50
C VAL A 386 8.98 -23.23 3.66
N ALA A 387 7.79 -23.78 3.40
CA ALA A 387 6.82 -24.15 4.43
C ALA A 387 7.19 -25.42 5.23
N LYS A 388 8.08 -26.29 4.70
CA LYS A 388 8.57 -27.47 5.44
C LYS A 388 9.49 -27.11 6.61
N SER A 389 10.26 -26.03 6.48
CA SER A 389 11.24 -25.59 7.47
C SER A 389 11.18 -24.08 7.68
N PRO A 390 10.08 -23.55 8.19
CA PRO A 390 9.82 -22.11 8.22
C PRO A 390 10.73 -21.35 9.19
N GLY A 391 11.36 -22.01 10.16
CA GLY A 391 12.15 -21.35 11.19
C GLY A 391 11.34 -20.30 11.95
N GLU A 392 11.91 -19.10 12.09
CA GLU A 392 11.25 -17.94 12.70
C GLU A 392 10.49 -17.06 11.66
N ASN A 393 10.47 -17.43 10.37
CA ASN A 393 9.80 -16.65 9.33
C ASN A 393 8.28 -16.77 9.47
N HIS A 394 7.64 -15.68 9.84
CA HIS A 394 6.21 -15.59 10.08
C HIS A 394 5.38 -15.98 8.85
N GLN A 395 5.76 -15.52 7.65
CA GLN A 395 5.02 -15.79 6.42
C GLN A 395 5.12 -17.26 6.01
N HIS A 396 6.30 -17.88 6.17
CA HIS A 396 6.47 -19.30 5.90
C HIS A 396 5.65 -20.18 6.87
N VAL A 397 5.55 -19.79 8.15
CA VAL A 397 4.66 -20.46 9.12
C VAL A 397 3.21 -20.33 8.70
N LEU A 398 2.82 -19.13 8.27
CA LEU A 398 1.44 -18.83 7.85
C LEU A 398 1.03 -19.58 6.57
N THR A 399 1.99 -19.93 5.72
CA THR A 399 1.76 -20.66 4.46
C THR A 399 1.00 -21.96 4.69
N ASN A 400 1.34 -22.73 5.71
CA ASN A 400 0.67 -24.00 6.01
C ASN A 400 -0.81 -23.80 6.39
N ARG A 401 -1.12 -22.72 7.10
CA ARG A 401 -2.49 -22.46 7.60
C ARG A 401 -3.37 -21.77 6.57
N LEU A 402 -2.85 -20.78 5.87
CA LEU A 402 -3.62 -19.92 4.97
C LEU A 402 -3.10 -19.93 3.53
N GLY A 403 -1.78 -19.95 3.32
CA GLY A 403 -1.18 -19.85 1.99
C GLY A 403 -1.64 -20.97 1.07
N PHE A 404 -1.49 -22.23 1.47
CA PHE A 404 -1.89 -23.37 0.64
C PHE A 404 -3.39 -23.43 0.36
N PRO A 405 -4.31 -23.28 1.34
CA PRO A 405 -5.73 -23.23 1.04
C PRO A 405 -6.10 -22.13 0.05
N LEU A 406 -5.51 -20.94 0.16
CA LEU A 406 -5.76 -19.84 -0.76
C LEU A 406 -5.20 -20.12 -2.17
N CYS A 407 -3.96 -20.60 -2.28
CA CYS A 407 -3.36 -21.00 -3.55
C CYS A 407 -4.18 -22.10 -4.24
N GLN A 408 -4.55 -23.14 -3.49
CA GLN A 408 -5.36 -24.22 -4.03
C GLN A 408 -6.73 -23.74 -4.49
N ALA A 409 -7.35 -22.81 -3.76
CA ALA A 409 -8.63 -22.24 -4.16
C ALA A 409 -8.53 -21.47 -5.48
N LEU A 410 -7.45 -20.71 -5.73
CA LEU A 410 -7.23 -20.03 -7.01
C LEU A 410 -7.07 -21.04 -8.16
N ILE A 411 -6.26 -22.09 -7.96
CA ILE A 411 -6.05 -23.16 -8.96
C ILE A 411 -7.36 -23.88 -9.27
N GLU A 412 -8.14 -24.25 -8.26
CA GLU A 412 -9.43 -24.94 -8.43
C GLU A 412 -10.48 -24.03 -9.09
N PHE A 413 -10.42 -22.72 -8.82
CA PHE A 413 -11.30 -21.75 -9.49
C PHE A 413 -11.00 -21.67 -10.99
N ASP A 414 -9.72 -21.59 -11.36
CA ASP A 414 -9.30 -21.60 -12.76
C ASP A 414 -9.66 -22.90 -13.49
N ALA A 415 -9.63 -24.02 -12.75
CA ALA A 415 -10.06 -25.33 -13.26
C ALA A 415 -11.59 -25.52 -13.31
N GLY A 416 -12.39 -24.56 -12.80
CA GLY A 416 -13.86 -24.66 -12.72
C GLY A 416 -14.40 -25.60 -11.63
N ASN A 417 -13.56 -25.99 -10.68
CA ASN A 417 -13.92 -26.85 -9.54
C ASN A 417 -14.52 -26.05 -8.38
N TYR A 418 -15.59 -25.33 -8.62
CA TYR A 418 -16.16 -24.33 -7.72
C TYR A 418 -16.58 -24.88 -6.34
N ASP A 419 -17.07 -26.14 -6.28
CA ASP A 419 -17.44 -26.78 -5.01
C ASP A 419 -16.22 -26.83 -4.07
N LYS A 420 -15.08 -27.24 -4.60
CA LYS A 420 -13.83 -27.34 -3.84
C LYS A 420 -13.29 -25.98 -3.40
N VAL A 421 -13.47 -24.95 -4.22
CA VAL A 421 -13.11 -23.56 -3.83
C VAL A 421 -13.88 -23.14 -2.60
N VAL A 422 -15.19 -23.39 -2.56
CA VAL A 422 -16.03 -23.06 -1.40
C VAL A 422 -15.59 -23.83 -0.16
N ASP A 423 -15.33 -25.13 -0.30
CA ASP A 423 -14.86 -25.97 0.81
C ASP A 423 -13.51 -25.52 1.38
N LEU A 424 -12.63 -24.96 0.54
CA LEU A 424 -11.32 -24.43 0.95
C LEU A 424 -11.43 -23.05 1.62
N LEU A 425 -12.20 -22.13 1.04
CA LEU A 425 -12.20 -20.72 1.47
C LEU A 425 -13.15 -20.43 2.62
N HIS A 426 -14.35 -21.05 2.63
CA HIS A 426 -15.37 -20.74 3.63
C HIS A 426 -14.89 -20.96 5.07
N PRO A 427 -14.17 -22.05 5.41
CA PRO A 427 -13.68 -22.28 6.77
C PRO A 427 -12.63 -21.27 7.24
N ILE A 428 -11.84 -20.69 6.33
CA ILE A 428 -10.72 -19.79 6.66
C ILE A 428 -11.04 -18.33 6.43
N ARG A 429 -12.23 -17.97 5.94
CA ARG A 429 -12.56 -16.62 5.46
C ARG A 429 -12.30 -15.51 6.48
N TYR A 430 -12.48 -15.78 7.77
CA TYR A 430 -12.24 -14.81 8.84
C TYR A 430 -10.78 -14.70 9.26
N GLN A 431 -9.92 -15.60 8.77
CA GLN A 431 -8.49 -15.59 8.99
C GLN A 431 -7.73 -14.92 7.82
N ILE A 432 -8.38 -14.68 6.68
CA ILE A 432 -7.76 -14.04 5.51
C ILE A 432 -7.07 -12.71 5.86
N PRO A 433 -7.56 -11.87 6.80
CA PRO A 433 -6.82 -10.67 7.20
C PRO A 433 -5.37 -10.90 7.66
N ASP A 434 -5.04 -12.09 8.16
CA ASP A 434 -3.69 -12.41 8.63
C ASP A 434 -2.63 -12.46 7.51
N ILE A 435 -3.05 -12.51 6.22
CA ILE A 435 -2.09 -12.43 5.09
C ILE A 435 -1.65 -11.01 4.77
N GLY A 436 -2.20 -9.99 5.44
CA GLY A 436 -1.91 -8.58 5.17
C GLY A 436 -2.77 -7.98 4.06
N GLY A 437 -2.34 -6.83 3.57
CA GLY A 437 -3.10 -6.02 2.61
C GLY A 437 -4.21 -5.19 3.28
N SER A 438 -4.90 -4.36 2.49
CA SER A 438 -6.04 -3.57 2.93
C SER A 438 -7.37 -4.32 2.79
N HIS A 439 -8.43 -3.79 3.39
CA HIS A 439 -9.80 -4.28 3.15
C HIS A 439 -10.15 -4.35 1.66
N ALA A 440 -9.80 -3.31 0.90
CA ALA A 440 -10.04 -3.23 -0.53
C ALA A 440 -9.27 -4.31 -1.30
N GLN A 441 -8.00 -4.51 -0.96
CA GLN A 441 -7.17 -5.53 -1.61
C GLN A 441 -7.64 -6.95 -1.29
N ARG A 442 -7.96 -7.26 -0.03
CA ARG A 442 -8.45 -8.57 0.39
C ARG A 442 -9.84 -8.93 -0.11
N ASP A 443 -10.64 -7.94 -0.52
CA ASP A 443 -11.99 -8.19 -1.02
C ASP A 443 -12.04 -9.12 -2.24
N ILE A 444 -10.93 -9.25 -2.97
CA ILE A 444 -10.81 -10.20 -4.09
C ILE A 444 -11.08 -11.65 -3.64
N PHE A 445 -10.67 -12.04 -2.44
CA PHE A 445 -10.90 -13.37 -1.90
C PHE A 445 -12.36 -13.59 -1.48
N ASN A 446 -13.04 -12.54 -0.99
CA ASN A 446 -14.47 -12.57 -0.74
C ASN A 446 -15.25 -12.72 -2.05
N GLN A 447 -14.85 -11.95 -3.08
CA GLN A 447 -15.46 -12.08 -4.40
C GLN A 447 -15.22 -13.46 -5.00
N LEU A 448 -14.01 -14.02 -4.87
CA LEU A 448 -13.68 -15.38 -5.31
C LEU A 448 -14.60 -16.43 -4.67
N LEU A 449 -14.82 -16.35 -3.35
CA LEU A 449 -15.72 -17.24 -2.64
C LEU A 449 -17.18 -17.09 -3.12
N ILE A 450 -17.65 -15.86 -3.30
CA ILE A 450 -19.02 -15.59 -3.79
C ILE A 450 -19.20 -16.12 -5.21
N HIS A 451 -18.28 -15.84 -6.13
CA HIS A 451 -18.34 -16.33 -7.51
C HIS A 451 -18.29 -17.86 -7.57
N ALA A 452 -17.43 -18.50 -6.76
CA ALA A 452 -17.39 -19.95 -6.67
C ALA A 452 -18.70 -20.52 -6.15
N ALA A 453 -19.26 -19.95 -5.08
CA ALA A 453 -20.52 -20.41 -4.50
C ALA A 453 -21.71 -20.23 -5.47
N LEU A 454 -21.73 -19.17 -6.28
CA LEU A 454 -22.72 -18.94 -7.33
C LEU A 454 -22.65 -19.97 -8.46
N ASN A 455 -21.44 -20.38 -8.84
CA ASN A 455 -21.19 -21.32 -9.93
C ASN A 455 -21.15 -22.78 -9.48
N SER A 456 -21.27 -23.04 -8.17
CA SER A 456 -21.27 -24.38 -7.60
C SER A 456 -22.52 -25.21 -8.02
N LYS A 457 -22.31 -26.48 -8.22
CA LYS A 457 -23.42 -27.46 -8.45
C LYS A 457 -24.14 -27.84 -7.16
N SER A 458 -23.50 -27.60 -6.02
CA SER A 458 -24.04 -27.91 -4.69
C SER A 458 -25.11 -26.91 -4.25
N LYS A 459 -26.31 -27.38 -3.94
CA LYS A 459 -27.38 -26.51 -3.43
C LYS A 459 -27.03 -25.80 -2.12
N PRO A 460 -26.36 -26.44 -1.13
CA PRO A 460 -25.86 -25.76 0.05
C PRO A 460 -24.91 -24.59 -0.28
N HIS A 461 -23.98 -24.74 -1.25
CA HIS A 461 -23.06 -23.67 -1.67
C HIS A 461 -23.82 -22.52 -2.33
N ARG A 462 -24.80 -22.78 -3.19
CA ARG A 462 -25.64 -21.70 -3.76
C ARG A 462 -26.44 -20.95 -2.70
N ASN A 463 -26.91 -21.63 -1.67
CA ASN A 463 -27.54 -20.98 -0.51
C ASN A 463 -26.54 -20.13 0.26
N LEU A 464 -25.31 -20.63 0.42
CA LEU A 464 -24.22 -19.85 1.03
C LEU A 464 -23.93 -18.56 0.24
N ALA A 465 -23.90 -18.62 -1.11
CA ALA A 465 -23.72 -17.42 -1.93
C ALA A 465 -24.71 -16.31 -1.57
N ARG A 466 -25.99 -16.66 -1.40
CA ARG A 466 -27.02 -15.72 -0.96
C ARG A 466 -26.73 -15.13 0.41
N CYS A 467 -26.31 -15.96 1.38
CA CYS A 467 -25.94 -15.47 2.70
C CYS A 467 -24.76 -14.50 2.66
N LEU A 468 -23.70 -14.84 1.91
CA LEU A 468 -22.52 -13.99 1.74
C LEU A 468 -22.85 -12.64 1.09
N LEU A 469 -23.78 -12.65 0.13
CA LEU A 469 -24.23 -11.42 -0.52
C LEU A 469 -25.09 -10.55 0.39
N ILE A 470 -25.93 -11.14 1.25
CA ILE A 470 -26.65 -10.39 2.28
C ILE A 470 -25.69 -9.77 3.28
N GLU A 471 -24.68 -10.52 3.75
CA GLU A 471 -23.62 -9.96 4.61
C GLU A 471 -22.90 -8.79 3.93
N ARG A 472 -22.57 -8.93 2.63
CA ARG A 472 -21.92 -7.88 1.85
C ARG A 472 -22.79 -6.63 1.69
N ASP A 473 -24.09 -6.80 1.45
CA ASP A 473 -25.04 -5.69 1.30
C ASP A 473 -25.18 -4.89 2.60
N ILE A 474 -25.15 -5.55 3.76
CA ILE A 474 -25.16 -4.88 5.06
C ILE A 474 -23.89 -4.04 5.27
N LEU A 475 -22.73 -4.56 4.84
CA LEU A 475 -21.44 -3.86 4.98
C LEU A 475 -21.25 -2.76 3.95
N ARG A 476 -21.83 -2.93 2.76
CA ARG A 476 -21.69 -2.02 1.61
C ARG A 476 -23.08 -1.79 0.98
N PRO A 477 -23.95 -1.05 1.65
CA PRO A 477 -25.32 -0.83 1.17
C PRO A 477 -25.31 -0.10 -0.17
N ASN A 478 -26.22 -0.51 -1.06
CA ASN A 478 -26.36 0.02 -2.42
C ASN A 478 -25.17 -0.26 -3.36
N SER A 479 -24.37 -1.30 -3.07
CA SER A 479 -23.27 -1.72 -3.95
C SER A 479 -23.81 -2.24 -5.29
N PRO A 480 -23.51 -1.59 -6.44
CA PRO A 480 -23.94 -2.09 -7.75
C PRO A 480 -23.42 -3.50 -8.08
N LEU A 481 -22.20 -3.83 -7.64
CA LEU A 481 -21.64 -5.16 -7.77
C LEU A 481 -22.46 -6.19 -6.97
N THR A 482 -22.77 -5.87 -5.71
CA THR A 482 -23.58 -6.75 -4.86
C THR A 482 -24.96 -6.99 -5.48
N GLU A 483 -25.61 -5.94 -5.98
CA GLU A 483 -26.89 -6.06 -6.68
C GLU A 483 -26.79 -6.94 -7.93
N ARG A 484 -25.74 -6.79 -8.76
CA ARG A 484 -25.53 -7.64 -9.94
C ARG A 484 -25.41 -9.11 -9.56
N LEU A 485 -24.63 -9.42 -8.51
CA LEU A 485 -24.42 -10.78 -8.02
C LEU A 485 -25.69 -11.34 -7.38
N MET A 486 -26.48 -10.53 -6.65
CA MET A 486 -27.79 -10.93 -6.11
C MET A 486 -28.77 -11.33 -7.22
N ARG A 487 -28.82 -10.58 -8.33
CA ARG A 487 -29.67 -10.97 -9.49
C ARG A 487 -29.25 -12.33 -10.07
N LYS A 488 -27.93 -12.62 -10.10
CA LYS A 488 -27.44 -13.96 -10.50
C LYS A 488 -27.93 -15.06 -9.54
N THR A 489 -28.01 -14.83 -8.24
CA THR A 489 -28.56 -15.83 -7.30
C THR A 489 -30.04 -16.15 -7.58
N THR A 490 -30.86 -15.13 -7.85
CA THR A 490 -32.27 -15.31 -8.14
C THR A 490 -32.48 -16.13 -9.43
N ALA A 491 -31.67 -15.86 -10.46
CA ALA A 491 -31.74 -16.64 -11.71
C ALA A 491 -31.37 -18.11 -11.50
N VAL A 492 -30.33 -18.41 -10.71
CA VAL A 492 -29.88 -19.77 -10.41
C VAL A 492 -30.89 -20.52 -9.54
N HIS A 493 -31.58 -19.85 -8.61
CA HIS A 493 -32.62 -20.47 -7.78
C HIS A 493 -33.92 -20.76 -8.54
N ASN A 494 -34.25 -19.99 -9.56
CA ASN A 494 -35.44 -20.21 -10.37
C ASN A 494 -35.26 -21.31 -11.44
N LEU A 495 -34.02 -21.75 -11.69
CA LEU A 495 -33.68 -22.82 -12.63
C LEU A 495 -33.46 -24.18 -11.94
N ALA A 496 -33.52 -24.24 -10.61
CA ALA A 496 -33.29 -25.41 -9.78
C ALA A 496 -34.58 -25.86 -9.07
#